data_21d6668e9eeed87eff6b936131426829
#
_entry.id   21d6668e9eeed87eff6b936131426829
#
_cell.length_a   1.000
_cell.length_b   1.000
_cell.length_c   1.000
_cell.angle_alpha   90.00
_cell.angle_beta   90.00
_cell.angle_gamma   90.00
#
_symmetry.space_group_name_H-M   'P 1'
#
loop_
_entity.id
_entity.type
_entity.pdbx_description
1 polymer ?
#
loop_
_entity_poly.entity_id
_entity_poly.type
_entity_poly.pdbx_seq_one_letter_code
_entity_poly.pdbx_strand_id
1 'polypeptide(L)'
;KNPIQPLYEVKYKKSRSKSFVDYQHDVTTDDVRLAHREGFISVEHLKRYTTLGMANDQGKMGNIIGLSLMAELLNKEIPEVGTTVFRPPYTPVSIGALSGRNVGKHFRPLRVTPMHQWNIDHGAKMIEVGLYQRPWYYPKENETLSDSYIREASTVRKTVGICDVTSLGKIAIQGPGSTEFLNRIYSNGFSKLQVGKARYGIMLRDDGIVMDDGTSWRLAENEYFMTTSTGEAAKVMSWLEELLQTRWTDLNVNVTSVSEQWAGVSVAGPKSREVLNNCVDDSLVITNNNLPFMGVTSTFLKGNIPCRIARISFSGELAFEVYVKSDFANTMMDLLWENAKKYDGCLYGLEALGALRVEKGHVTAAELDGRVTIDDAGLSKMASSKKSYIG
;
A
#
# COMPACT_ATOMS: atom_id res chain seq x y z
N LYS A 1 22.04 31.22 -64.40
CA LYS A 1 22.03 30.88 -62.90
C LYS A 1 22.00 29.38 -62.84
N ASN A 2 23.00 28.78 -62.17
CA ASN A 2 22.94 27.36 -61.87
C ASN A 2 21.83 27.09 -60.80
N PRO A 3 20.98 26.09 -61.02
CA PRO A 3 19.99 25.74 -60.03
C PRO A 3 20.67 25.27 -58.74
N ILE A 4 20.02 25.51 -57.59
CA ILE A 4 20.46 24.98 -56.29
C ILE A 4 20.28 23.46 -56.33
N GLN A 5 21.37 22.75 -56.13
CA GLN A 5 21.32 21.28 -55.99
C GLN A 5 21.31 20.91 -54.54
N PRO A 6 20.34 20.11 -54.07
CA PRO A 6 20.32 19.62 -52.70
C PRO A 6 21.43 18.61 -52.49
N LEU A 7 22.10 18.65 -51.34
CA LEU A 7 23.10 17.71 -50.91
C LEU A 7 22.67 17.12 -49.54
N TYR A 8 22.26 15.88 -49.54
CA TYR A 8 21.72 15.23 -48.36
C TYR A 8 22.76 14.40 -47.60
N GLU A 9 23.86 14.00 -48.27
CA GLU A 9 24.96 13.30 -47.65
C GLU A 9 26.29 13.70 -48.29
N VAL A 10 27.31 13.92 -47.45
CA VAL A 10 28.69 14.12 -47.88
C VAL A 10 29.46 12.82 -47.73
N LYS A 11 29.75 12.15 -48.85
CA LYS A 11 30.55 10.90 -48.85
C LYS A 11 32.04 11.24 -48.85
N TYR A 12 32.72 10.97 -47.71
CA TYR A 12 34.16 11.20 -47.58
C TYR A 12 34.93 9.87 -47.65
N LYS A 13 35.61 9.62 -48.77
CA LYS A 13 36.25 8.33 -49.09
C LYS A 13 37.33 7.84 -48.12
N LYS A 14 37.86 8.67 -47.25
CA LYS A 14 38.95 8.35 -46.30
C LYS A 14 38.56 8.38 -44.85
N SER A 15 37.33 8.69 -44.56
CA SER A 15 36.85 8.80 -43.15
C SER A 15 36.06 7.56 -42.73
N ARG A 16 36.32 7.08 -41.52
CA ARG A 16 35.47 6.10 -40.81
C ARG A 16 34.43 6.78 -39.95
N SER A 17 34.21 8.09 -40.12
CA SER A 17 33.27 8.90 -39.37
C SER A 17 31.84 8.47 -39.72
N LYS A 18 30.97 8.45 -38.72
CA LYS A 18 29.53 8.26 -38.89
C LYS A 18 28.90 9.50 -39.48
N SER A 19 27.97 9.35 -40.43
CA SER A 19 27.10 10.42 -40.91
C SER A 19 25.75 10.30 -40.26
N PHE A 20 25.44 11.19 -39.31
CA PHE A 20 24.20 11.16 -38.53
C PHE A 20 23.05 11.75 -39.34
N VAL A 21 21.89 11.08 -39.30
CA VAL A 21 20.61 11.50 -39.82
C VAL A 21 19.70 12.02 -38.70
N ASP A 22 19.71 11.33 -37.58
CA ASP A 22 18.99 11.72 -36.38
C ASP A 22 19.95 11.69 -35.17
N TYR A 23 20.19 12.86 -34.58
CA TYR A 23 21.11 13.02 -33.48
C TYR A 23 20.49 12.60 -32.11
N GLN A 24 19.16 12.55 -32.01
CA GLN A 24 18.50 12.20 -30.76
C GLN A 24 18.48 10.69 -30.53
N HIS A 25 18.39 9.92 -31.61
CA HIS A 25 18.40 8.46 -31.59
C HIS A 25 19.63 7.84 -32.22
N ASP A 26 20.66 8.66 -32.50
CA ASP A 26 21.93 8.21 -33.08
C ASP A 26 21.78 7.45 -34.45
N VAL A 27 20.73 7.75 -35.22
CA VAL A 27 20.52 7.09 -36.52
C VAL A 27 21.49 7.67 -37.56
N THR A 28 22.19 6.76 -38.22
CA THR A 28 23.20 7.11 -39.24
C THR A 28 22.73 6.73 -40.63
N THR A 29 23.46 7.20 -41.65
CA THR A 29 23.21 6.81 -43.05
C THR A 29 23.47 5.30 -43.25
N ASP A 30 24.35 4.70 -42.46
CA ASP A 30 24.60 3.25 -42.50
C ASP A 30 23.42 2.46 -41.96
N ASP A 31 22.72 2.95 -40.96
CA ASP A 31 21.50 2.32 -40.43
C ASP A 31 20.37 2.34 -41.47
N VAL A 32 20.24 3.44 -42.24
CA VAL A 32 19.29 3.53 -43.35
C VAL A 32 19.63 2.50 -44.44
N ARG A 33 20.91 2.37 -44.82
CA ARG A 33 21.37 1.37 -45.80
C ARG A 33 21.19 -0.06 -45.29
N LEU A 34 21.43 -0.28 -44.01
CA LEU A 34 21.20 -1.58 -43.38
C LEU A 34 19.72 -1.95 -43.45
N ALA A 35 18.84 -1.06 -43.05
CA ALA A 35 17.39 -1.27 -43.11
C ALA A 35 16.93 -1.64 -44.53
N HIS A 36 17.39 -0.89 -45.55
CA HIS A 36 17.09 -1.21 -46.93
C HIS A 36 17.60 -2.59 -47.35
N ARG A 37 18.85 -2.94 -47.01
CA ARG A 37 19.44 -4.26 -47.27
C ARG A 37 18.65 -5.41 -46.64
N GLU A 38 18.05 -5.16 -45.48
CA GLU A 38 17.21 -6.14 -44.77
C GLU A 38 15.76 -6.16 -45.29
N GLY A 39 15.44 -5.41 -46.33
CA GLY A 39 14.15 -5.46 -47.02
C GLY A 39 13.13 -4.42 -46.56
N PHE A 40 13.49 -3.45 -45.72
CA PHE A 40 12.61 -2.35 -45.35
C PHE A 40 12.59 -1.26 -46.41
N ILE A 41 11.71 -1.41 -47.41
CA ILE A 41 11.58 -0.49 -48.55
C ILE A 41 10.61 0.67 -48.28
N SER A 42 9.71 0.53 -47.28
CA SER A 42 8.80 1.62 -46.89
C SER A 42 9.47 2.53 -45.89
N VAL A 43 9.35 3.86 -46.09
CA VAL A 43 9.90 4.84 -45.14
C VAL A 43 9.25 4.76 -43.74
N GLU A 44 8.02 4.32 -43.66
CA GLU A 44 7.35 4.04 -42.35
C GLU A 44 7.95 2.80 -41.66
N HIS A 45 8.40 1.80 -42.37
CA HIS A 45 9.11 0.66 -41.80
C HIS A 45 10.56 1.02 -41.44
N LEU A 46 11.25 1.77 -42.31
CA LEU A 46 12.55 2.35 -41.99
C LEU A 46 12.53 3.12 -40.66
N LYS A 47 11.54 4.01 -40.53
CA LYS A 47 11.33 4.78 -39.28
C LYS A 47 11.20 3.89 -38.03
N ARG A 48 10.44 2.81 -38.13
CA ARG A 48 10.24 1.89 -37.00
C ARG A 48 11.45 1.03 -36.70
N TYR A 49 12.17 0.62 -37.74
CA TYR A 49 13.37 -0.19 -37.63
C TYR A 49 14.54 0.60 -37.01
N THR A 50 14.76 1.83 -37.50
CA THR A 50 15.88 2.69 -37.09
C THR A 50 15.56 3.66 -35.95
N THR A 51 14.29 3.86 -35.61
CA THR A 51 13.78 4.94 -34.74
C THR A 51 13.96 6.36 -35.32
N LEU A 52 14.28 6.48 -36.62
CA LEU A 52 14.42 7.76 -37.34
C LEU A 52 13.15 8.61 -37.18
N GLY A 53 13.28 9.83 -36.65
CA GLY A 53 12.16 10.76 -36.52
C GLY A 53 11.14 10.38 -35.45
N MET A 54 11.50 9.52 -34.47
CA MET A 54 10.66 9.12 -33.35
C MET A 54 10.96 9.89 -32.05
N ALA A 55 11.98 10.75 -32.07
CA ALA A 55 12.36 11.57 -30.93
C ALA A 55 11.46 12.81 -30.77
N ASN A 56 11.80 13.72 -29.86
CA ASN A 56 11.00 14.90 -29.52
C ASN A 56 10.73 15.84 -30.67
N ASP A 57 11.65 15.90 -31.65
CA ASP A 57 11.48 16.72 -32.89
C ASP A 57 10.53 16.08 -33.89
N GLN A 58 10.14 14.84 -33.71
CA GLN A 58 9.25 14.07 -34.59
C GLN A 58 9.68 14.10 -36.05
N GLY A 59 10.99 14.04 -36.29
CA GLY A 59 11.60 13.98 -37.61
C GLY A 59 11.66 15.30 -38.36
N LYS A 60 11.35 16.44 -37.74
CA LYS A 60 11.43 17.76 -38.42
C LYS A 60 12.82 18.08 -38.94
N MET A 61 13.87 17.55 -38.31
CA MET A 61 15.26 17.74 -38.74
C MET A 61 15.77 16.63 -39.65
N GLY A 62 15.48 15.36 -39.34
CA GLY A 62 16.11 14.20 -39.98
C GLY A 62 15.30 13.53 -41.11
N ASN A 63 13.97 13.66 -41.11
CA ASN A 63 13.12 12.88 -42.02
C ASN A 63 13.44 13.13 -43.51
N ILE A 64 13.66 14.39 -43.94
CA ILE A 64 13.97 14.68 -45.34
C ILE A 64 15.27 14.02 -45.80
N ILE A 65 16.26 13.91 -44.90
CA ILE A 65 17.52 13.25 -45.19
C ILE A 65 17.29 11.73 -45.35
N GLY A 66 16.54 11.13 -44.42
CA GLY A 66 16.18 9.71 -44.49
C GLY A 66 15.37 9.36 -45.75
N LEU A 67 14.40 10.22 -46.15
CA LEU A 67 13.61 10.07 -47.36
C LEU A 67 14.51 10.14 -48.61
N SER A 68 15.44 11.07 -48.62
CA SER A 68 16.39 11.26 -49.76
C SER A 68 17.30 10.05 -49.93
N LEU A 69 17.84 9.51 -48.83
CA LEU A 69 18.66 8.31 -48.87
C LEU A 69 17.87 7.09 -49.34
N MET A 70 16.63 6.94 -48.89
CA MET A 70 15.76 5.86 -49.38
C MET A 70 15.40 6.04 -50.87
N ALA A 71 15.18 7.26 -51.33
CA ALA A 71 14.95 7.54 -52.73
C ALA A 71 16.16 7.14 -53.60
N GLU A 72 17.39 7.51 -53.18
CA GLU A 72 18.62 7.06 -53.80
C GLU A 72 18.75 5.52 -53.86
N LEU A 73 18.51 4.85 -52.72
CA LEU A 73 18.61 3.39 -52.62
C LEU A 73 17.56 2.64 -53.45
N LEU A 74 16.38 3.21 -53.62
CA LEU A 74 15.27 2.64 -54.38
C LEU A 74 15.26 3.08 -55.84
N ASN A 75 16.18 3.97 -56.24
CA ASN A 75 16.20 4.62 -57.57
C ASN A 75 14.84 5.27 -57.91
N LYS A 76 14.34 6.10 -57.01
CA LYS A 76 13.06 6.82 -57.10
C LYS A 76 13.25 8.28 -56.74
N GLU A 77 12.27 9.09 -57.15
CA GLU A 77 12.19 10.47 -56.67
C GLU A 77 11.64 10.52 -55.24
N ILE A 78 12.01 11.55 -54.44
CA ILE A 78 11.56 11.72 -53.05
C ILE A 78 10.04 11.64 -52.90
N PRO A 79 9.24 12.30 -53.77
CA PRO A 79 7.77 12.19 -53.70
C PRO A 79 7.22 10.78 -53.89
N GLU A 80 7.93 9.92 -54.64
CA GLU A 80 7.52 8.54 -54.90
C GLU A 80 7.81 7.60 -53.73
N VAL A 81 8.76 7.95 -52.87
CA VAL A 81 9.09 7.22 -51.65
C VAL A 81 8.03 7.47 -50.57
N GLY A 82 7.38 8.61 -50.65
CA GLY A 82 6.39 9.06 -49.68
C GLY A 82 7.01 9.76 -48.47
N THR A 83 6.21 10.02 -47.47
CA THR A 83 6.65 10.66 -46.24
C THR A 83 6.25 9.87 -45.03
N THR A 84 6.94 10.09 -43.93
CA THR A 84 6.61 9.48 -42.63
C THR A 84 5.52 10.26 -41.91
N VAL A 85 4.66 9.55 -41.18
CA VAL A 85 3.66 10.16 -40.32
C VAL A 85 4.25 10.34 -38.91
N PHE A 86 4.07 11.53 -38.35
CA PHE A 86 4.47 11.79 -36.95
C PHE A 86 3.54 11.09 -35.95
N ARG A 87 4.02 10.91 -34.74
CA ARG A 87 3.21 10.43 -33.61
C ARG A 87 2.83 11.59 -32.68
N PRO A 88 1.59 11.65 -32.19
CA PRO A 88 1.25 12.64 -31.15
C PRO A 88 2.07 12.41 -29.88
N PRO A 89 2.45 13.48 -29.17
CA PRO A 89 2.26 14.90 -29.54
C PRO A 89 3.32 15.35 -30.54
N TYR A 90 2.89 16.01 -31.65
CA TYR A 90 3.80 16.57 -32.63
C TYR A 90 4.64 17.75 -32.12
N THR A 91 4.06 18.52 -31.21
CA THR A 91 4.75 19.53 -30.43
C THR A 91 5.06 18.96 -29.04
N PRO A 92 6.29 19.11 -28.55
CA PRO A 92 6.62 18.64 -27.21
C PRO A 92 5.65 19.18 -26.15
N VAL A 93 5.15 18.29 -25.29
CA VAL A 93 4.24 18.63 -24.20
C VAL A 93 4.95 18.32 -22.88
N SER A 94 4.97 19.27 -21.96
CA SER A 94 5.55 19.05 -20.65
C SER A 94 4.72 18.06 -19.83
N ILE A 95 5.38 17.29 -18.98
CA ILE A 95 4.70 16.38 -18.01
C ILE A 95 3.73 17.17 -17.15
N GLY A 96 4.09 18.40 -16.76
CA GLY A 96 3.21 19.26 -15.97
C GLY A 96 1.91 19.64 -16.68
N ALA A 97 1.93 19.82 -18.02
CA ALA A 97 0.71 20.05 -18.80
C ALA A 97 -0.16 18.78 -18.89
N LEU A 98 0.46 17.59 -18.98
CA LEU A 98 -0.25 16.31 -18.99
C LEU A 98 -0.87 15.96 -17.63
N SER A 99 -0.23 16.35 -16.53
CA SER A 99 -0.70 16.03 -15.20
C SER A 99 -2.03 16.72 -14.85
N GLY A 100 -2.36 17.83 -15.51
CA GLY A 100 -3.61 18.56 -15.30
C GLY A 100 -3.80 18.94 -13.82
N ARG A 101 -4.86 18.43 -13.21
CA ARG A 101 -5.18 18.69 -11.79
C ARG A 101 -4.38 17.81 -10.81
N ASN A 102 -3.72 16.78 -11.27
CA ASN A 102 -2.99 15.81 -10.45
C ASN A 102 -1.61 16.34 -10.04
N VAL A 103 -1.58 17.47 -9.34
CA VAL A 103 -0.36 18.13 -8.85
C VAL A 103 -0.45 18.37 -7.34
N GLY A 104 0.68 18.36 -6.66
CA GLY A 104 0.77 18.58 -5.22
C GLY A 104 -0.11 17.60 -4.42
N LYS A 105 -1.00 18.11 -3.56
CA LYS A 105 -1.90 17.28 -2.75
C LYS A 105 -2.87 16.41 -3.55
N HIS A 106 -3.13 16.73 -4.81
CA HIS A 106 -3.98 15.93 -5.67
C HIS A 106 -3.22 14.82 -6.40
N PHE A 107 -1.89 14.95 -6.51
CA PHE A 107 -1.03 13.89 -7.02
C PHE A 107 -0.83 12.78 -5.99
N ARG A 108 -0.61 13.18 -4.73
CA ARG A 108 -0.46 12.25 -3.61
C ARG A 108 -1.47 12.63 -2.52
N PRO A 109 -2.67 12.00 -2.53
CA PRO A 109 -3.68 12.30 -1.54
C PRO A 109 -3.19 11.92 -0.15
N LEU A 110 -3.38 12.82 0.80
CA LEU A 110 -3.12 12.58 2.20
C LEU A 110 -4.42 12.15 2.87
N ARG A 111 -4.40 10.98 3.50
CA ARG A 111 -5.53 10.46 4.25
C ARG A 111 -5.34 10.75 5.73
N VAL A 112 -6.43 11.07 6.40
CA VAL A 112 -6.45 11.34 7.84
C VAL A 112 -7.49 10.45 8.50
N THR A 113 -7.25 10.09 9.77
CA THR A 113 -8.23 9.37 10.58
C THR A 113 -9.28 10.36 11.12
N PRO A 114 -10.47 9.90 11.55
CA PRO A 114 -11.44 10.77 12.23
C PRO A 114 -10.86 11.45 13.48
N MET A 115 -9.86 10.85 14.11
CA MET A 115 -9.19 11.38 15.30
C MET A 115 -7.96 12.24 14.99
N HIS A 116 -7.70 12.56 13.72
CA HIS A 116 -6.48 13.28 13.31
C HIS A 116 -6.33 14.62 14.03
N GLN A 117 -7.37 15.46 13.99
CA GLN A 117 -7.34 16.76 14.65
C GLN A 117 -7.27 16.59 16.17
N TRP A 118 -8.02 15.66 16.72
CA TRP A 118 -7.96 15.34 18.14
C TRP A 118 -6.53 15.00 18.61
N ASN A 119 -5.82 14.18 17.84
CA ASN A 119 -4.42 13.82 18.14
C ASN A 119 -3.49 15.06 18.08
N ILE A 120 -3.68 15.94 17.09
CA ILE A 120 -2.92 17.21 16.96
C ILE A 120 -3.18 18.12 18.15
N ASP A 121 -4.43 18.30 18.55
CA ASP A 121 -4.84 19.16 19.68
C ASP A 121 -4.28 18.62 21.02
N HIS A 122 -3.97 17.32 21.08
CA HIS A 122 -3.31 16.67 22.22
C HIS A 122 -1.78 16.57 22.04
N GLY A 123 -1.20 17.32 21.12
CA GLY A 123 0.24 17.51 20.97
C GLY A 123 0.96 16.47 20.09
N ALA A 124 0.25 15.61 19.37
CA ALA A 124 0.88 14.63 18.49
C ALA A 124 1.73 15.27 17.41
N LYS A 125 2.93 14.77 17.21
CA LYS A 125 3.69 14.91 15.96
C LYS A 125 3.25 13.78 15.02
N MET A 126 2.93 14.16 13.78
CA MET A 126 2.38 13.23 12.80
C MET A 126 3.44 12.71 11.84
N ILE A 127 3.26 11.49 11.35
CA ILE A 127 4.10 10.86 10.32
C ILE A 127 3.23 10.14 9.29
N GLU A 128 3.70 10.07 8.05
CA GLU A 128 3.03 9.30 7.01
C GLU A 128 3.31 7.80 7.14
N VAL A 129 2.24 7.00 7.09
CA VAL A 129 2.29 5.54 6.97
C VAL A 129 1.35 5.12 5.85
N GLY A 130 1.91 4.62 4.76
CA GLY A 130 1.17 4.50 3.51
C GLY A 130 0.71 5.88 3.03
N LEU A 131 -0.61 6.09 2.95
CA LEU A 131 -1.19 7.39 2.63
C LEU A 131 -1.78 8.09 3.85
N TYR A 132 -1.70 7.49 5.03
CA TYR A 132 -2.30 8.06 6.25
C TYR A 132 -1.30 8.85 7.07
N GLN A 133 -1.80 9.96 7.66
CA GLN A 133 -1.15 10.64 8.77
C GLN A 133 -1.48 9.91 10.07
N ARG A 134 -0.45 9.51 10.81
CA ARG A 134 -0.58 8.82 12.11
C ARG A 134 0.22 9.55 13.18
N PRO A 135 -0.22 9.50 14.46
CA PRO A 135 0.62 9.97 15.55
C PRO A 135 1.96 9.25 15.60
N TRP A 136 3.05 9.99 15.49
CA TRP A 136 4.41 9.47 15.59
C TRP A 136 4.86 9.38 17.03
N TYR A 137 4.75 10.51 17.76
CA TYR A 137 5.01 10.62 19.20
C TYR A 137 4.32 11.86 19.76
N TYR A 138 4.25 11.95 21.11
CA TYR A 138 3.61 13.06 21.82
C TYR A 138 4.66 13.73 22.73
N PRO A 139 5.40 14.75 22.26
CA PRO A 139 6.44 15.41 23.04
C PRO A 139 5.86 16.21 24.20
N LYS A 140 6.57 16.23 25.34
CA LYS A 140 6.44 17.23 26.37
C LYS A 140 7.41 18.36 26.11
N GLU A 141 7.28 19.43 26.90
CA GLU A 141 8.19 20.57 26.79
C GLU A 141 9.65 20.14 26.95
N ASN A 142 10.52 20.59 26.04
CA ASN A 142 11.95 20.28 25.97
C ASN A 142 12.32 18.79 25.75
N GLU A 143 11.37 17.91 25.43
CA GLU A 143 11.66 16.53 25.06
C GLU A 143 12.12 16.40 23.60
N THR A 144 13.16 15.63 23.38
CA THR A 144 13.51 15.12 22.05
C THR A 144 12.58 13.99 21.63
N LEU A 145 12.69 13.53 20.38
CA LEU A 145 12.01 12.32 19.92
C LEU A 145 12.33 11.13 20.82
N SER A 146 13.62 10.93 21.13
CA SER A 146 14.06 9.80 21.97
C SER A 146 13.50 9.86 23.37
N ASP A 147 13.51 11.03 24.01
CA ASP A 147 12.94 11.21 25.33
C ASP A 147 11.44 10.88 25.34
N SER A 148 10.73 11.34 24.32
CA SER A 148 9.28 11.16 24.17
C SER A 148 8.90 9.69 24.03
N TYR A 149 9.44 8.96 23.04
CA TYR A 149 9.03 7.58 22.82
C TYR A 149 9.51 6.63 23.94
N ILE A 150 10.67 6.90 24.57
CA ILE A 150 11.14 6.13 25.73
C ILE A 150 10.18 6.32 26.92
N ARG A 151 9.75 7.55 27.18
CA ARG A 151 8.75 7.85 28.21
C ARG A 151 7.43 7.18 27.91
N GLU A 152 6.93 7.27 26.68
CA GLU A 152 5.69 6.64 26.22
C GLU A 152 5.75 5.13 26.42
N ALA A 153 6.77 4.46 25.86
CA ALA A 153 6.95 3.01 25.99
C ALA A 153 7.06 2.58 27.47
N SER A 154 7.83 3.32 28.28
CA SER A 154 7.97 3.07 29.72
C SER A 154 6.63 3.22 30.45
N THR A 155 5.79 4.20 30.08
CA THR A 155 4.46 4.40 30.67
C THR A 155 3.52 3.25 30.29
N VAL A 156 3.52 2.81 29.02
CA VAL A 156 2.75 1.63 28.59
C VAL A 156 3.12 0.39 29.41
N ARG A 157 4.42 0.17 29.66
CA ARG A 157 4.89 -0.97 30.49
C ARG A 157 4.44 -0.89 31.94
N LYS A 158 4.35 0.31 32.51
CA LYS A 158 4.09 0.53 33.94
C LYS A 158 2.61 0.71 34.26
N THR A 159 1.87 1.38 33.38
CA THR A 159 0.48 1.77 33.62
C THR A 159 -0.41 1.46 32.42
N VAL A 160 -0.66 2.44 31.56
CA VAL A 160 -1.51 2.30 30.37
C VAL A 160 -1.16 3.34 29.32
N GLY A 161 -1.22 2.94 28.06
CA GLY A 161 -1.12 3.84 26.92
C GLY A 161 -2.29 3.66 25.95
N ILE A 162 -2.61 4.72 25.24
CA ILE A 162 -3.64 4.77 24.19
C ILE A 162 -2.98 5.13 22.86
N CYS A 163 -3.22 4.33 21.82
CA CYS A 163 -2.68 4.54 20.47
C CYS A 163 -3.80 4.47 19.43
N ASP A 164 -3.85 5.45 18.54
CA ASP A 164 -4.72 5.44 17.37
C ASP A 164 -4.22 4.38 16.35
N VAL A 165 -5.02 3.34 16.14
CA VAL A 165 -4.79 2.27 15.16
C VAL A 165 -5.84 2.28 14.03
N THR A 166 -6.57 3.37 13.87
CA THR A 166 -7.66 3.52 12.89
C THR A 166 -7.22 3.27 11.45
N SER A 167 -5.98 3.57 11.11
CA SER A 167 -5.47 3.43 9.74
C SER A 167 -5.24 1.98 9.28
N LEU A 168 -5.30 1.00 10.18
CA LEU A 168 -5.29 -0.42 9.79
C LEU A 168 -6.39 -0.69 8.76
N GLY A 169 -6.10 -1.49 7.75
CA GLY A 169 -7.13 -1.97 6.85
C GLY A 169 -8.16 -2.79 7.60
N LYS A 170 -9.43 -2.61 7.28
CA LYS A 170 -10.54 -3.39 7.85
C LYS A 170 -11.41 -3.90 6.73
N ILE A 171 -11.59 -5.22 6.66
CA ILE A 171 -12.35 -5.89 5.61
C ILE A 171 -13.42 -6.75 6.29
N ALA A 172 -14.67 -6.54 5.92
CA ALA A 172 -15.76 -7.43 6.27
C ALA A 172 -15.78 -8.60 5.29
N ILE A 173 -15.83 -9.81 5.81
CA ILE A 173 -15.92 -11.05 5.04
C ILE A 173 -17.18 -11.78 5.49
N GLN A 174 -18.12 -12.00 4.57
CA GLN A 174 -19.43 -12.54 4.85
C GLN A 174 -19.84 -13.60 3.84
N GLY A 175 -20.60 -14.57 4.29
CA GLY A 175 -21.16 -15.64 3.45
C GLY A 175 -20.80 -17.04 3.93
N PRO A 176 -21.54 -18.07 3.47
CA PRO A 176 -21.33 -19.45 3.89
C PRO A 176 -19.93 -20.00 3.63
N GLY A 177 -19.26 -19.50 2.59
CA GLY A 177 -17.89 -19.88 2.24
C GLY A 177 -16.79 -19.13 2.99
N SER A 178 -17.12 -18.19 3.90
CA SER A 178 -16.12 -17.28 4.52
C SER A 178 -15.03 -18.01 5.32
N THR A 179 -15.38 -19.06 6.06
CA THR A 179 -14.38 -19.85 6.80
C THR A 179 -13.42 -20.59 5.88
N GLU A 180 -13.93 -21.17 4.80
CA GLU A 180 -13.11 -21.85 3.81
C GLU A 180 -12.24 -20.87 3.04
N PHE A 181 -12.76 -19.70 2.68
CA PHE A 181 -12.01 -18.63 2.07
C PHE A 181 -10.81 -18.20 2.94
N LEU A 182 -11.04 -17.93 4.23
CA LEU A 182 -9.95 -17.60 5.17
C LEU A 182 -8.94 -18.75 5.31
N ASN A 183 -9.40 -19.98 5.24
CA ASN A 183 -8.52 -21.14 5.26
C ASN A 183 -7.61 -21.21 4.03
N ARG A 184 -8.07 -20.77 2.86
CA ARG A 184 -7.28 -20.80 1.62
C ARG A 184 -6.30 -19.65 1.53
N ILE A 185 -6.64 -18.46 2.06
CA ILE A 185 -5.77 -17.27 1.97
C ILE A 185 -4.69 -17.22 3.06
N TYR A 186 -4.94 -17.77 4.24
CA TYR A 186 -3.97 -17.76 5.33
C TYR A 186 -3.18 -19.06 5.40
N SER A 187 -1.88 -18.96 5.74
CA SER A 187 -1.01 -20.12 5.95
C SER A 187 -1.48 -20.99 7.12
N ASN A 188 -2.06 -20.41 8.15
CA ASN A 188 -2.60 -21.12 9.32
C ASN A 188 -4.10 -21.39 9.22
N GLY A 189 -4.61 -22.33 10.03
CA GLY A 189 -5.99 -22.83 9.92
C GLY A 189 -7.04 -21.96 10.59
N PHE A 190 -8.19 -21.80 9.95
CA PHE A 190 -9.35 -21.02 10.45
C PHE A 190 -10.59 -21.88 10.71
N SER A 191 -10.67 -23.11 10.21
CA SER A 191 -11.85 -24.00 10.32
C SER A 191 -12.33 -24.23 11.78
N LYS A 192 -11.41 -24.19 12.75
CA LYS A 192 -11.73 -24.39 14.18
C LYS A 192 -11.82 -23.09 14.98
N LEU A 193 -11.78 -21.93 14.32
CA LEU A 193 -11.95 -20.66 15.02
C LEU A 193 -13.40 -20.52 15.47
N GLN A 194 -13.61 -20.35 16.75
CA GLN A 194 -14.94 -20.19 17.32
C GLN A 194 -15.48 -18.77 17.15
N VAL A 195 -16.79 -18.60 17.12
CA VAL A 195 -17.44 -17.28 17.19
C VAL A 195 -17.01 -16.59 18.51
N GLY A 196 -16.79 -15.29 18.47
CA GLY A 196 -16.26 -14.50 19.58
C GLY A 196 -14.75 -14.66 19.80
N LYS A 197 -14.01 -15.18 18.80
CA LYS A 197 -12.55 -15.29 18.83
C LYS A 197 -11.89 -14.61 17.63
N ALA A 198 -10.73 -14.05 17.88
CA ALA A 198 -9.80 -13.60 16.87
C ALA A 198 -8.70 -14.63 16.61
N ARG A 199 -8.07 -14.53 15.45
CA ARG A 199 -6.87 -15.28 15.10
C ARG A 199 -5.93 -14.42 14.27
N TYR A 200 -4.67 -14.39 14.65
CA TYR A 200 -3.61 -13.84 13.82
C TYR A 200 -3.34 -14.79 12.65
N GLY A 201 -3.18 -14.26 11.46
CA GLY A 201 -2.93 -15.00 10.25
C GLY A 201 -1.87 -14.33 9.38
N ILE A 202 -1.20 -15.15 8.55
CA ILE A 202 -0.17 -14.70 7.61
C ILE A 202 -0.64 -15.05 6.21
N MET A 203 -0.65 -14.06 5.33
CA MET A 203 -0.93 -14.20 3.91
C MET A 203 0.38 -14.29 3.13
N LEU A 204 0.46 -15.25 2.23
CA LEU A 204 1.62 -15.45 1.36
C LEU A 204 1.26 -15.18 -0.09
N ARG A 205 2.24 -14.84 -0.88
CA ARG A 205 2.16 -14.84 -2.34
C ARG A 205 2.35 -16.26 -2.87
N ASP A 206 2.05 -16.50 -4.14
CA ASP A 206 2.23 -17.81 -4.79
C ASP A 206 3.69 -18.31 -4.75
N ASP A 207 4.66 -17.43 -4.56
CA ASP A 207 6.10 -17.74 -4.42
C ASP A 207 6.55 -17.98 -2.97
N GLY A 208 5.63 -18.03 -2.02
CA GLY A 208 5.91 -18.27 -0.60
C GLY A 208 6.40 -17.04 0.19
N ILE A 209 6.54 -15.89 -0.45
CA ILE A 209 6.92 -14.64 0.23
C ILE A 209 5.73 -14.08 1.01
N VAL A 210 5.99 -13.60 2.23
CA VAL A 210 4.95 -12.96 3.05
C VAL A 210 4.44 -11.70 2.35
N MET A 211 3.12 -11.64 2.18
CA MET A 211 2.43 -10.51 1.55
C MET A 211 1.94 -9.50 2.58
N ASP A 212 1.24 -9.98 3.60
CA ASP A 212 0.74 -9.18 4.74
C ASP A 212 0.37 -10.11 5.91
N ASP A 213 0.12 -9.53 7.04
CA ASP A 213 -0.36 -10.20 8.24
C ASP A 213 -1.50 -9.41 8.89
N GLY A 214 -2.20 -10.03 9.82
CA GLY A 214 -3.25 -9.35 10.54
C GLY A 214 -4.10 -10.29 11.38
N THR A 215 -5.17 -9.76 11.94
CA THR A 215 -6.11 -10.55 12.73
C THR A 215 -7.47 -10.65 12.04
N SER A 216 -8.07 -11.83 12.13
CA SER A 216 -9.45 -12.06 11.67
C SER A 216 -10.31 -12.46 12.87
N TRP A 217 -11.40 -11.72 13.07
CA TRP A 217 -12.32 -11.86 14.19
C TRP A 217 -13.60 -12.53 13.72
N ARG A 218 -13.93 -13.69 14.25
CA ARG A 218 -15.19 -14.35 13.93
C ARG A 218 -16.33 -13.76 14.74
N LEU A 219 -17.13 -12.91 14.11
CA LEU A 219 -18.22 -12.19 14.77
C LEU A 219 -19.52 -13.01 14.85
N ALA A 220 -19.78 -13.81 13.81
CA ALA A 220 -20.87 -14.76 13.72
C ALA A 220 -20.43 -15.99 12.92
N GLU A 221 -21.32 -16.93 12.69
CA GLU A 221 -21.00 -18.17 11.99
C GLU A 221 -20.34 -17.92 10.63
N ASN A 222 -20.90 -16.99 9.85
CA ASN A 222 -20.49 -16.66 8.49
C ASN A 222 -20.06 -15.18 8.35
N GLU A 223 -19.60 -14.57 9.43
CA GLU A 223 -19.17 -13.16 9.45
C GLU A 223 -17.83 -13.00 10.15
N TYR A 224 -16.90 -12.36 9.44
CA TYR A 224 -15.57 -12.05 9.95
C TYR A 224 -15.24 -10.57 9.74
N PHE A 225 -14.46 -10.04 10.65
CA PHE A 225 -13.84 -8.72 10.58
C PHE A 225 -12.32 -8.92 10.54
N MET A 226 -11.73 -8.69 9.38
CA MET A 226 -10.32 -8.88 9.11
C MET A 226 -9.59 -7.56 9.20
N THR A 227 -8.43 -7.54 9.85
CA THR A 227 -7.51 -6.39 9.85
C THR A 227 -6.29 -6.69 8.99
N THR A 228 -5.69 -5.66 8.39
CA THR A 228 -4.47 -5.70 7.56
C THR A 228 -3.55 -4.57 7.95
N SER A 229 -2.30 -4.63 7.52
CA SER A 229 -1.38 -3.49 7.63
C SER A 229 -1.93 -2.25 6.93
N THR A 230 -1.63 -1.06 7.47
CA THR A 230 -2.10 0.22 6.91
C THR A 230 -1.69 0.40 5.45
N GLY A 231 -0.45 0.07 5.10
CA GLY A 231 0.09 0.23 3.75
C GLY A 231 -0.44 -0.78 2.73
N GLU A 232 -0.80 -1.98 3.20
CA GLU A 232 -1.18 -3.10 2.33
C GLU A 232 -2.70 -3.25 2.15
N ALA A 233 -3.51 -2.46 2.85
CA ALA A 233 -4.97 -2.61 2.88
C ALA A 233 -5.63 -2.66 1.49
N ALA A 234 -5.24 -1.76 0.58
CA ALA A 234 -5.79 -1.73 -0.78
C ALA A 234 -5.33 -2.92 -1.62
N LYS A 235 -4.06 -3.31 -1.50
CA LYS A 235 -3.48 -4.46 -2.21
C LYS A 235 -4.12 -5.76 -1.75
N VAL A 236 -4.27 -5.95 -0.44
CA VAL A 236 -4.97 -7.12 0.11
C VAL A 236 -6.41 -7.17 -0.38
N MET A 237 -7.15 -6.05 -0.32
CA MET A 237 -8.54 -6.02 -0.80
C MET A 237 -8.65 -6.40 -2.28
N SER A 238 -7.82 -5.82 -3.15
CA SER A 238 -7.79 -6.16 -4.59
C SER A 238 -7.44 -7.63 -4.83
N TRP A 239 -6.51 -8.18 -4.07
CA TRP A 239 -6.12 -9.58 -4.17
C TRP A 239 -7.24 -10.52 -3.72
N LEU A 240 -7.97 -10.20 -2.64
CA LEU A 240 -9.13 -11.00 -2.19
C LEU A 240 -10.25 -11.00 -3.25
N GLU A 241 -10.52 -9.86 -3.88
CA GLU A 241 -11.49 -9.75 -4.96
C GLU A 241 -11.06 -10.56 -6.20
N GLU A 242 -9.78 -10.46 -6.60
CA GLU A 242 -9.23 -11.25 -7.71
C GLU A 242 -9.40 -12.75 -7.47
N LEU A 243 -9.05 -13.24 -6.27
CA LEU A 243 -9.18 -14.66 -5.93
C LEU A 243 -10.62 -15.15 -6.05
N LEU A 244 -11.60 -14.38 -5.58
CA LEU A 244 -13.02 -14.74 -5.67
C LEU A 244 -13.56 -14.66 -7.11
N GLN A 245 -13.02 -13.76 -7.93
CA GLN A 245 -13.46 -13.58 -9.31
C GLN A 245 -12.78 -14.53 -10.32
N THR A 246 -11.63 -15.10 -9.95
CA THR A 246 -10.81 -15.88 -10.90
C THR A 246 -10.52 -17.30 -10.44
N ARG A 247 -10.06 -17.50 -9.20
CA ARG A 247 -9.61 -18.83 -8.71
C ARG A 247 -10.68 -19.60 -7.96
N TRP A 248 -11.54 -18.92 -7.21
CA TRP A 248 -12.52 -19.55 -6.30
C TRP A 248 -13.93 -19.01 -6.51
N THR A 249 -14.35 -19.02 -7.77
CA THR A 249 -15.67 -18.55 -8.21
C THR A 249 -16.84 -19.38 -7.67
N ASP A 250 -16.55 -20.55 -7.13
CA ASP A 250 -17.50 -21.46 -6.47
C ASP A 250 -17.82 -21.07 -5.03
N LEU A 251 -17.01 -20.20 -4.41
CA LEU A 251 -17.23 -19.78 -3.03
C LEU A 251 -18.29 -18.67 -2.94
N ASN A 252 -19.31 -18.90 -2.13
CA ASN A 252 -20.30 -17.87 -1.81
C ASN A 252 -19.77 -17.00 -0.66
N VAL A 253 -18.98 -15.98 -1.01
CA VAL A 253 -18.32 -15.04 -0.09
C VAL A 253 -18.39 -13.63 -0.65
N ASN A 254 -18.71 -12.67 0.21
CA ASN A 254 -18.63 -11.25 -0.07
C ASN A 254 -17.50 -10.62 0.77
N VAL A 255 -16.65 -9.86 0.12
CA VAL A 255 -15.60 -9.06 0.76
C VAL A 255 -15.89 -7.58 0.56
N THR A 256 -15.76 -6.79 1.62
CA THR A 256 -16.04 -5.35 1.55
C THR A 256 -15.05 -4.60 2.42
N SER A 257 -14.38 -3.59 1.84
CA SER A 257 -13.56 -2.68 2.64
C SER A 257 -14.46 -1.83 3.53
N VAL A 258 -14.22 -1.92 4.84
CA VAL A 258 -14.91 -1.15 5.87
C VAL A 258 -13.92 -0.25 6.64
N SER A 259 -12.75 -0.01 6.07
CA SER A 259 -11.66 0.75 6.70
C SER A 259 -12.11 2.13 7.17
N GLU A 260 -12.85 2.85 6.34
CA GLU A 260 -13.33 4.20 6.66
C GLU A 260 -14.53 4.22 7.61
N GLN A 261 -15.19 3.08 7.80
CA GLN A 261 -16.40 3.00 8.63
C GLN A 261 -16.09 2.80 10.12
N TRP A 262 -14.87 2.39 10.46
CA TRP A 262 -14.48 2.02 11.80
C TRP A 262 -13.23 2.77 12.24
N ALA A 263 -13.33 3.47 13.35
CA ALA A 263 -12.19 4.01 14.09
C ALA A 263 -11.75 2.99 15.15
N GLY A 264 -10.45 2.80 15.29
CA GLY A 264 -9.86 1.83 16.19
C GLY A 264 -8.79 2.43 17.10
N VAL A 265 -8.77 2.00 18.35
CA VAL A 265 -7.80 2.43 19.36
C VAL A 265 -7.27 1.21 20.09
N SER A 266 -5.95 1.16 20.30
CA SER A 266 -5.30 0.20 21.18
C SER A 266 -5.15 0.81 22.57
N VAL A 267 -5.64 0.09 23.59
CA VAL A 267 -5.45 0.41 25.03
C VAL A 267 -4.54 -0.65 25.60
N ALA A 268 -3.30 -0.32 25.91
CA ALA A 268 -2.24 -1.27 26.24
C ALA A 268 -1.56 -0.92 27.58
N GLY A 269 -1.24 -1.93 28.36
CA GLY A 269 -0.53 -1.81 29.63
C GLY A 269 -1.25 -2.52 30.78
N PRO A 270 -0.60 -2.69 31.93
CA PRO A 270 -1.17 -3.39 33.10
C PRO A 270 -2.52 -2.86 33.57
N LYS A 271 -2.77 -1.54 33.40
CA LYS A 271 -4.01 -0.86 33.77
C LYS A 271 -5.05 -0.74 32.63
N SER A 272 -4.78 -1.34 31.48
CA SER A 272 -5.67 -1.25 30.32
C SER A 272 -7.08 -1.82 30.59
N ARG A 273 -7.18 -2.88 31.38
CA ARG A 273 -8.46 -3.48 31.74
C ARG A 273 -9.29 -2.58 32.65
N GLU A 274 -8.66 -1.98 33.66
CA GLU A 274 -9.32 -1.04 34.58
C GLU A 274 -9.84 0.20 33.81
N VAL A 275 -9.02 0.76 32.91
CA VAL A 275 -9.45 1.86 32.04
C VAL A 275 -10.66 1.45 31.22
N LEU A 276 -10.58 0.28 30.57
CA LEU A 276 -11.66 -0.19 29.70
C LEU A 276 -12.95 -0.49 30.47
N ASN A 277 -12.87 -1.09 31.67
CA ASN A 277 -14.03 -1.33 32.54
C ASN A 277 -14.71 -0.02 32.99
N ASN A 278 -13.96 1.08 33.09
CA ASN A 278 -14.56 2.39 33.40
C ASN A 278 -15.25 3.00 32.16
N CYS A 279 -14.97 2.52 30.95
CA CYS A 279 -15.46 3.03 29.68
C CYS A 279 -16.61 2.21 29.09
N VAL A 280 -16.68 0.91 29.34
CA VAL A 280 -17.78 0.07 28.86
C VAL A 280 -19.06 0.32 29.66
N ASP A 281 -20.18 -0.03 29.05
CA ASP A 281 -21.48 -0.01 29.70
C ASP A 281 -21.50 -0.91 30.94
N ASP A 282 -22.23 -0.52 31.98
CA ASP A 282 -22.25 -1.21 33.25
C ASP A 282 -22.80 -2.65 33.19
N SER A 283 -23.43 -3.03 32.08
CA SER A 283 -23.85 -4.42 31.81
C SER A 283 -22.72 -5.39 31.57
N LEU A 284 -21.49 -4.90 31.28
CA LEU A 284 -20.31 -5.70 30.99
C LEU A 284 -19.15 -5.36 31.90
N VAL A 285 -18.65 -6.38 32.63
CA VAL A 285 -17.35 -6.29 33.32
C VAL A 285 -16.35 -7.20 32.62
N ILE A 286 -15.32 -6.60 32.01
CA ILE A 286 -14.29 -7.34 31.27
C ILE A 286 -13.35 -8.04 32.23
N THR A 287 -13.34 -9.37 32.15
CA THR A 287 -12.49 -10.27 32.96
C THR A 287 -11.71 -11.22 32.05
N ASN A 288 -10.81 -12.01 32.62
CA ASN A 288 -10.14 -13.07 31.86
C ASN A 288 -11.10 -14.17 31.38
N ASN A 289 -12.21 -14.39 32.13
CA ASN A 289 -13.17 -15.46 31.84
C ASN A 289 -14.09 -15.09 30.67
N ASN A 290 -14.64 -13.87 30.64
CA ASN A 290 -15.59 -13.47 29.62
C ASN A 290 -14.92 -12.84 28.38
N LEU A 291 -13.70 -12.29 28.50
CA LEU A 291 -12.88 -11.86 27.38
C LEU A 291 -11.44 -12.41 27.54
N PRO A 292 -11.23 -13.72 27.28
CA PRO A 292 -9.90 -14.34 27.35
C PRO A 292 -9.00 -13.83 26.21
N PHE A 293 -7.71 -14.19 26.23
CA PHE A 293 -6.78 -13.86 25.16
C PHE A 293 -7.36 -14.27 23.79
N MET A 294 -7.23 -13.38 22.78
CA MET A 294 -7.86 -13.48 21.47
C MET A 294 -9.41 -13.58 21.54
N GLY A 295 -10.03 -13.19 22.63
CA GLY A 295 -11.48 -13.03 22.73
C GLY A 295 -11.95 -11.75 22.04
N VAL A 296 -13.15 -11.81 21.46
CA VAL A 296 -13.82 -10.69 20.80
C VAL A 296 -15.25 -10.59 21.32
N THR A 297 -15.71 -9.37 21.55
CA THR A 297 -17.10 -9.09 21.93
C THR A 297 -17.62 -7.84 21.23
N SER A 298 -18.91 -7.82 20.94
CA SER A 298 -19.64 -6.61 20.55
C SER A 298 -20.46 -6.16 21.76
N THR A 299 -20.34 -4.91 22.13
CA THR A 299 -20.95 -4.32 23.31
C THR A 299 -21.16 -2.82 23.13
N PHE A 300 -21.33 -2.08 24.20
CA PHE A 300 -21.46 -0.64 24.19
C PHE A 300 -20.42 0.00 25.12
N LEU A 301 -19.88 1.14 24.70
CA LEU A 301 -19.24 2.07 25.61
C LEU A 301 -20.30 2.93 26.31
N LYS A 302 -19.93 3.59 27.41
CA LYS A 302 -20.79 4.57 28.10
C LYS A 302 -21.27 5.62 27.12
N GLY A 303 -22.50 6.07 27.28
CA GLY A 303 -23.18 6.91 26.28
C GLY A 303 -23.85 6.11 25.16
N ASN A 304 -24.03 4.80 25.35
CA ASN A 304 -24.70 3.90 24.39
C ASN A 304 -24.04 3.84 23.01
N ILE A 305 -22.69 3.89 22.97
CA ILE A 305 -21.89 3.86 21.74
C ILE A 305 -21.59 2.41 21.38
N PRO A 306 -22.14 1.87 20.28
CA PRO A 306 -21.85 0.51 19.86
C PRO A 306 -20.36 0.32 19.55
N CYS A 307 -19.75 -0.71 20.12
CA CYS A 307 -18.34 -1.01 19.91
C CYS A 307 -18.04 -2.50 19.74
N ARG A 308 -16.90 -2.78 19.15
CA ARG A 308 -16.26 -4.11 19.13
C ARG A 308 -14.99 -4.02 19.96
N ILE A 309 -14.77 -5.00 20.82
CA ILE A 309 -13.59 -5.07 21.66
C ILE A 309 -12.93 -6.42 21.43
N ALA A 310 -11.64 -6.41 21.15
CA ALA A 310 -10.82 -7.62 21.06
C ALA A 310 -9.66 -7.54 22.04
N ARG A 311 -9.40 -8.64 22.75
CA ARG A 311 -8.21 -8.76 23.60
C ARG A 311 -7.03 -9.22 22.75
N ILE A 312 -6.38 -8.26 22.13
CA ILE A 312 -5.24 -8.43 21.22
C ILE A 312 -4.11 -7.52 21.70
N SER A 313 -2.88 -7.99 21.59
CA SER A 313 -1.71 -7.23 22.00
C SER A 313 -0.66 -7.22 20.90
N PHE A 314 -0.28 -6.03 20.46
CA PHE A 314 0.88 -5.81 19.60
C PHE A 314 2.08 -5.27 20.38
N SER A 315 1.83 -4.53 21.47
CA SER A 315 2.85 -3.98 22.36
C SER A 315 3.52 -5.02 23.28
N GLY A 316 2.96 -6.22 23.37
CA GLY A 316 3.41 -7.28 24.30
C GLY A 316 2.86 -7.18 25.71
N GLU A 317 2.15 -6.09 26.04
CA GLU A 317 1.45 -5.92 27.31
C GLU A 317 0.01 -6.46 27.24
N LEU A 318 -0.69 -6.50 28.38
CA LEU A 318 -2.14 -6.67 28.36
C LEU A 318 -2.74 -5.54 27.54
N ALA A 319 -3.44 -5.88 26.46
CA ALA A 319 -3.98 -4.89 25.56
C ALA A 319 -5.34 -5.29 24.99
N PHE A 320 -6.09 -4.27 24.60
CA PHE A 320 -7.39 -4.38 23.96
C PHE A 320 -7.42 -3.43 22.77
N GLU A 321 -7.99 -3.89 21.66
CA GLU A 321 -8.38 -3.04 20.57
C GLU A 321 -9.87 -2.74 20.65
N VAL A 322 -10.24 -1.47 20.60
CA VAL A 322 -11.61 -0.98 20.69
C VAL A 322 -11.95 -0.31 19.38
N TYR A 323 -13.00 -0.79 18.71
CA TYR A 323 -13.48 -0.22 17.44
C TYR A 323 -14.90 0.31 17.60
N VAL A 324 -15.13 1.53 17.14
CA VAL A 324 -16.44 2.17 17.02
C VAL A 324 -16.68 2.62 15.58
N LYS A 325 -17.92 2.94 15.22
CA LYS A 325 -18.19 3.62 13.96
C LYS A 325 -17.46 4.96 13.94
N SER A 326 -16.97 5.38 12.78
CA SER A 326 -16.11 6.55 12.61
C SER A 326 -16.69 7.83 13.21
N ASP A 327 -18.02 7.99 13.20
CA ASP A 327 -18.72 9.14 13.78
C ASP A 327 -18.54 9.27 15.30
N PHE A 328 -18.24 8.16 16.00
CA PHE A 328 -18.03 8.14 17.45
C PHE A 328 -16.54 8.18 17.85
N ALA A 329 -15.64 8.37 16.89
CA ALA A 329 -14.20 8.23 17.10
C ALA A 329 -13.67 9.20 18.18
N ASN A 330 -14.00 10.48 18.11
CA ASN A 330 -13.55 11.49 19.08
C ASN A 330 -14.18 11.24 20.47
N THR A 331 -15.45 10.89 20.52
CA THR A 331 -16.13 10.55 21.77
C THR A 331 -15.49 9.34 22.45
N MET A 332 -15.11 8.32 21.70
CA MET A 332 -14.34 7.18 22.21
C MET A 332 -12.99 7.61 22.77
N MET A 333 -12.25 8.46 22.03
CA MET A 333 -10.95 8.96 22.46
C MET A 333 -11.06 9.77 23.75
N ASP A 334 -12.02 10.69 23.84
CA ASP A 334 -12.25 11.47 25.06
C ASP A 334 -12.54 10.55 26.25
N LEU A 335 -13.44 9.58 26.06
CA LEU A 335 -13.82 8.63 27.12
C LEU A 335 -12.62 7.80 27.60
N LEU A 336 -11.84 7.26 26.68
CA LEU A 336 -10.67 6.45 27.00
C LEU A 336 -9.57 7.29 27.65
N TRP A 337 -9.30 8.47 27.11
CA TRP A 337 -8.25 9.36 27.60
C TRP A 337 -8.56 9.89 29.01
N GLU A 338 -9.78 10.35 29.27
CA GLU A 338 -10.19 10.79 30.60
C GLU A 338 -10.05 9.70 31.67
N ASN A 339 -10.27 8.44 31.29
CA ASN A 339 -10.09 7.32 32.19
C ASN A 339 -8.64 6.86 32.32
N ALA A 340 -7.82 6.97 31.25
CA ALA A 340 -6.41 6.64 31.32
C ALA A 340 -5.61 7.62 32.18
N LYS A 341 -5.95 8.90 32.17
CA LYS A 341 -5.34 9.94 33.04
C LYS A 341 -5.44 9.60 34.52
N LYS A 342 -6.49 8.92 34.95
CA LYS A 342 -6.67 8.50 36.36
C LYS A 342 -5.65 7.45 36.83
N TYR A 343 -4.92 6.85 35.89
CA TYR A 343 -3.90 5.84 36.13
C TYR A 343 -2.51 6.29 35.66
N ASP A 344 -2.28 7.60 35.57
CA ASP A 344 -1.04 8.18 35.02
C ASP A 344 -0.68 7.64 33.63
N GLY A 345 -1.70 7.41 32.80
CA GLY A 345 -1.54 6.89 31.45
C GLY A 345 -1.00 7.91 30.46
N CYS A 346 -0.63 7.47 29.28
CA CYS A 346 -0.17 8.34 28.20
C CYS A 346 -0.89 8.05 26.87
N LEU A 347 -0.91 9.06 26.00
CA LEU A 347 -1.02 8.84 24.56
C LEU A 347 0.36 8.39 24.08
N TYR A 348 0.40 7.42 23.16
CA TYR A 348 1.66 6.99 22.58
C TYR A 348 1.54 6.80 21.08
N GLY A 349 2.64 7.09 20.39
CA GLY A 349 2.71 7.06 18.95
C GLY A 349 3.40 5.83 18.39
N LEU A 350 3.63 5.88 17.08
CA LEU A 350 4.22 4.76 16.33
C LEU A 350 5.67 4.47 16.75
N GLU A 351 6.43 5.48 17.19
CA GLU A 351 7.81 5.26 17.61
C GLU A 351 7.87 4.39 18.88
N ALA A 352 7.06 4.73 19.88
CA ALA A 352 6.94 3.90 21.08
C ALA A 352 6.35 2.52 20.78
N LEU A 353 5.33 2.46 19.90
CA LEU A 353 4.76 1.19 19.45
C LEU A 353 5.83 0.33 18.75
N GLY A 354 6.69 0.95 17.94
CA GLY A 354 7.83 0.31 17.27
C GLY A 354 8.81 -0.31 18.27
N ALA A 355 9.18 0.39 19.32
CA ALA A 355 10.05 -0.13 20.38
C ALA A 355 9.39 -1.31 21.12
N LEU A 356 8.12 -1.15 21.52
CA LEU A 356 7.37 -2.16 22.27
C LEU A 356 7.20 -3.47 21.49
N ARG A 357 6.88 -3.38 20.19
CA ARG A 357 6.68 -4.57 19.34
C ARG A 357 7.98 -5.32 19.08
N VAL A 358 9.13 -4.59 18.94
CA VAL A 358 10.46 -5.21 18.80
C VAL A 358 10.81 -6.02 20.04
N GLU A 359 10.61 -5.47 21.22
CA GLU A 359 10.82 -6.20 22.50
C GLU A 359 9.96 -7.46 22.59
N LYS A 360 8.76 -7.45 22.01
CA LYS A 360 7.86 -8.62 21.95
C LYS A 360 8.24 -9.60 20.85
N GLY A 361 8.89 -9.16 19.80
CA GLY A 361 9.24 -9.95 18.60
C GLY A 361 8.11 -10.00 17.57
N HIS A 362 7.24 -8.99 17.50
CA HIS A 362 6.24 -8.88 16.44
C HIS A 362 6.84 -8.21 15.21
N VAL A 363 6.57 -8.79 14.03
CA VAL A 363 7.00 -8.27 12.72
C VAL A 363 6.09 -7.15 12.22
N THR A 364 6.64 -6.31 11.36
CA THR A 364 5.91 -5.27 10.61
C THR A 364 6.40 -5.23 9.18
N ALA A 365 5.87 -4.29 8.38
CA ALA A 365 6.36 -4.03 7.03
C ALA A 365 7.87 -3.72 6.95
N ALA A 366 8.53 -3.36 8.06
CA ALA A 366 9.97 -3.15 8.11
C ALA A 366 10.76 -4.47 7.93
N GLU A 367 10.24 -5.55 8.45
CA GLU A 367 10.79 -6.91 8.29
C GLU A 367 10.16 -7.63 7.08
N LEU A 368 8.87 -7.39 6.83
CA LEU A 368 8.10 -8.02 5.74
C LEU A 368 8.19 -7.16 4.45
N ASP A 369 9.40 -7.02 3.93
CA ASP A 369 9.74 -6.10 2.84
C ASP A 369 9.55 -6.66 1.42
N GLY A 370 8.85 -7.79 1.31
CA GLY A 370 8.59 -8.47 0.02
C GLY A 370 9.67 -9.45 -0.42
N ARG A 371 10.64 -9.77 0.46
CA ARG A 371 11.72 -10.75 0.23
C ARG A 371 11.75 -11.86 1.27
N VAL A 372 10.95 -11.75 2.31
CA VAL A 372 10.98 -12.58 3.52
C VAL A 372 9.93 -13.69 3.42
N THR A 373 10.36 -14.92 3.63
CA THR A 373 9.46 -16.07 3.78
C THR A 373 8.94 -16.16 5.20
N ILE A 374 7.96 -17.04 5.42
CA ILE A 374 7.43 -17.31 6.77
C ILE A 374 8.52 -17.90 7.70
N ASP A 375 9.45 -18.64 7.14
CA ASP A 375 10.57 -19.25 7.88
C ASP A 375 11.61 -18.21 8.26
N ASP A 376 11.97 -17.29 7.35
CA ASP A 376 12.88 -16.16 7.62
C ASP A 376 12.34 -15.25 8.71
N ALA A 377 11.01 -15.06 8.75
CA ALA A 377 10.34 -14.29 9.79
C ALA A 377 10.26 -15.01 11.15
N GLY A 378 10.75 -16.25 11.26
CA GLY A 378 10.67 -17.05 12.48
C GLY A 378 9.25 -17.56 12.80
N LEU A 379 8.36 -17.58 11.82
CA LEU A 379 6.94 -17.89 11.97
C LEU A 379 6.54 -19.24 11.36
N SER A 380 7.49 -20.16 11.13
CA SER A 380 7.30 -21.50 10.53
C SER A 380 6.14 -22.28 11.16
N LYS A 381 5.91 -22.11 12.47
CA LYS A 381 4.80 -22.77 13.17
C LYS A 381 3.41 -22.30 12.70
N MET A 382 3.35 -21.20 11.97
CA MET A 382 2.13 -20.66 11.37
C MET A 382 1.83 -21.30 9.99
N ALA A 383 2.79 -21.95 9.37
CA ALA A 383 2.62 -22.71 8.14
C ALA A 383 1.97 -24.08 8.44
N SER A 384 0.72 -24.26 8.01
CA SER A 384 -0.01 -25.49 8.27
C SER A 384 0.34 -26.57 7.27
N SER A 385 0.79 -27.73 7.76
CA SER A 385 0.96 -28.95 6.92
C SER A 385 -0.34 -29.73 6.70
N LYS A 386 -1.48 -29.26 7.25
CA LYS A 386 -2.74 -30.02 7.28
C LYS A 386 -3.80 -29.50 6.32
N LYS A 387 -3.50 -28.50 5.53
CA LYS A 387 -4.42 -27.88 4.57
C LYS A 387 -3.64 -27.26 3.41
N SER A 388 -4.30 -27.07 2.27
CA SER A 388 -3.78 -26.26 1.17
C SER A 388 -4.06 -24.78 1.43
N TYR A 389 -3.15 -23.91 1.00
CA TYR A 389 -3.25 -22.46 1.04
C TYR A 389 -2.31 -21.87 -0.04
N ILE A 390 -2.38 -20.57 -0.26
CA ILE A 390 -1.48 -19.87 -1.19
C ILE A 390 -0.09 -19.74 -0.55
N GLY A 391 0.99 -20.12 -1.29
CA GLY A 391 2.38 -20.05 -0.87
C GLY A 391 3.02 -21.35 -0.54
#